data_fb93ff5de50ad85e2740d7df954f978b
#
_entry.id   fb93ff5de50ad85e2740d7df954f978b
#
_cell.length_a   1.000
_cell.length_b   1.000
_cell.length_c   1.000
_cell.angle_alpha   90.00
_cell.angle_beta   90.00
_cell.angle_gamma   90.00
#
_symmetry.space_group_name_H-M   'P 1'
#
loop_
_entity.id
_entity.type
_entity.pdbx_description
1 polymer ?
#
loop_
_entity_poly.entity_id
_entity_poly.type
_entity_poly.pdbx_seq_one_letter_code
_entity_poly.pdbx_strand_id
1 'polypeptide(L)'
;MQKKHLLLALVAAAGASTVMAQSSVTLYGRVNTSVERQKVGSVSNTVMQNNASRFGFKGVEDLGGGLKAGFQLESGFDSSTGAGSAWTHPTTGMSFARQSEVNLSGGFGMIRLGNFIPESYYATADYVSMHNHDTGTSADAFYQDPVWLTSGLSTKNKVGYRTPNMGGLVIDAAVSLHEKATGVNKNGYDLAANYNLGALALGAGYSQVDDDKQLG
;
A
#
# COMPACT_ATOMS: atom_id res chain seq x y z
N MET A 1 3.34 -48.86 36.42
CA MET A 1 3.17 -48.33 35.07
C MET A 1 2.90 -46.81 34.96
N GLN A 2 2.43 -46.14 36.02
CA GLN A 2 2.08 -44.70 36.01
C GLN A 2 3.28 -43.73 35.92
N LYS A 3 4.46 -44.10 36.44
CA LYS A 3 5.65 -43.19 36.44
C LYS A 3 6.26 -42.94 35.07
N LYS A 4 6.12 -43.87 34.12
CA LYS A 4 6.63 -43.69 32.74
C LYS A 4 5.79 -42.73 31.92
N HIS A 5 4.50 -42.67 32.15
CA HIS A 5 3.59 -41.73 31.45
C HIS A 5 3.77 -40.32 32.01
N LEU A 6 4.10 -40.15 33.28
CA LEU A 6 4.40 -38.83 33.88
C LEU A 6 5.68 -38.23 33.29
N LEU A 7 6.73 -39.05 33.09
CA LEU A 7 7.97 -38.59 32.48
C LEU A 7 7.79 -38.18 31.01
N LEU A 8 6.98 -38.92 30.25
CA LEU A 8 6.68 -38.59 28.86
C LEU A 8 5.88 -37.27 28.74
N ALA A 9 4.94 -37.02 29.66
CA ALA A 9 4.18 -35.78 29.73
C ALA A 9 5.06 -34.58 30.10
N LEU A 10 6.03 -34.76 31.01
CA LEU A 10 6.96 -33.69 31.37
C LEU A 10 7.95 -33.34 30.23
N VAL A 11 8.41 -34.34 29.48
CA VAL A 11 9.29 -34.13 28.32
C VAL A 11 8.52 -33.46 27.16
N ALA A 12 7.26 -33.79 26.95
CA ALA A 12 6.39 -33.13 25.99
C ALA A 12 6.08 -31.68 26.38
N ALA A 13 5.91 -31.39 27.66
CA ALA A 13 5.68 -30.02 28.15
C ALA A 13 6.98 -29.16 28.14
N ALA A 14 8.15 -29.77 28.33
CA ALA A 14 9.43 -29.08 28.24
C ALA A 14 9.89 -28.84 26.78
N GLY A 15 9.34 -29.57 25.82
CA GLY A 15 9.58 -29.39 24.38
C GLY A 15 8.66 -28.39 23.71
N ALA A 16 7.65 -27.90 24.39
CA ALA A 16 6.87 -26.75 23.96
C ALA A 16 7.68 -25.48 24.22
N SER A 17 8.69 -25.23 23.38
CA SER A 17 9.24 -23.88 23.24
C SER A 17 8.06 -22.98 22.96
N THR A 18 7.76 -22.06 23.87
CA THR A 18 6.88 -20.95 23.58
C THR A 18 7.51 -20.25 22.38
N VAL A 19 7.00 -20.52 21.17
CA VAL A 19 7.26 -19.68 20.02
C VAL A 19 6.65 -18.33 20.43
N MET A 20 7.49 -17.47 21.00
CA MET A 20 7.11 -16.08 21.23
C MET A 20 6.99 -15.49 19.84
N ALA A 21 5.76 -15.46 19.33
CA ALA A 21 5.44 -14.69 18.13
C ALA A 21 5.94 -13.27 18.38
N GLN A 22 7.03 -12.89 17.71
CA GLN A 22 7.58 -11.55 17.87
C GLN A 22 6.72 -10.58 17.04
N SER A 23 5.63 -10.12 17.65
CA SER A 23 4.79 -9.08 17.09
C SER A 23 5.57 -7.76 17.10
N SER A 24 5.65 -7.10 15.97
CA SER A 24 6.25 -5.77 15.88
C SER A 24 5.24 -4.77 15.33
N VAL A 25 5.16 -3.60 15.97
CA VAL A 25 4.41 -2.46 15.46
C VAL A 25 5.37 -1.30 15.28
N THR A 26 5.39 -0.73 14.10
CA THR A 26 6.25 0.39 13.74
C THR A 26 5.37 1.60 13.43
N LEU A 27 5.64 2.72 14.10
CA LEU A 27 5.17 4.04 13.68
C LEU A 27 6.13 4.56 12.60
N TYR A 28 5.59 5.05 11.49
CA TYR A 28 6.38 5.63 10.41
C TYR A 28 5.68 6.86 9.83
N GLY A 29 6.38 7.60 8.98
CA GLY A 29 5.80 8.75 8.28
C GLY A 29 6.85 9.75 7.82
N ARG A 30 6.36 10.84 7.27
CA ARG A 30 7.17 12.01 6.93
C ARG A 30 6.36 13.28 7.04
N VAL A 31 7.03 14.38 7.37
CA VAL A 31 6.57 15.75 7.23
C VAL A 31 7.35 16.35 6.07
N ASN A 32 6.68 16.67 4.98
CA ASN A 32 7.29 17.23 3.78
C ASN A 32 6.60 18.53 3.41
N THR A 33 7.30 19.65 3.64
CA THR A 33 6.76 20.99 3.49
C THR A 33 7.77 21.86 2.77
N SER A 34 7.32 22.64 1.81
CA SER A 34 8.14 23.63 1.09
C SER A 34 7.50 25.03 1.16
N VAL A 35 8.31 26.04 0.94
CA VAL A 35 7.86 27.41 0.66
C VAL A 35 8.11 27.65 -0.81
N GLU A 36 7.06 27.93 -1.57
CA GLU A 36 7.09 28.00 -3.02
C GLU A 36 6.52 29.32 -3.52
N ARG A 37 7.11 29.84 -4.57
CA ARG A 37 6.49 30.90 -5.36
C ARG A 37 5.80 30.27 -6.56
N GLN A 38 4.49 30.19 -6.47
CA GLN A 38 3.64 29.62 -7.52
C GLN A 38 3.08 30.73 -8.40
N LYS A 39 3.01 30.48 -9.72
CA LYS A 39 2.43 31.37 -10.71
C LYS A 39 1.40 30.63 -11.55
N VAL A 40 0.16 31.16 -11.54
CA VAL A 40 -0.93 30.68 -12.38
C VAL A 40 -1.43 31.86 -13.22
N GLY A 41 -1.20 31.79 -14.51
CA GLY A 41 -1.47 32.91 -15.42
C GLY A 41 -0.65 34.15 -15.05
N SER A 42 -1.30 35.27 -14.72
CA SER A 42 -0.68 36.52 -14.27
C SER A 42 -0.55 36.64 -12.75
N VAL A 43 -1.15 35.73 -11.99
CA VAL A 43 -1.13 35.79 -10.52
C VAL A 43 0.03 34.99 -9.97
N SER A 44 0.79 35.61 -9.05
CA SER A 44 1.89 34.96 -8.33
C SER A 44 1.66 35.03 -6.83
N ASN A 45 1.77 33.90 -6.15
CA ASN A 45 1.67 33.81 -4.70
C ASN A 45 2.87 33.10 -4.11
N THR A 46 3.25 33.47 -2.89
CA THR A 46 4.15 32.68 -2.07
C THR A 46 3.30 31.84 -1.13
N VAL A 47 3.46 30.54 -1.18
CA VAL A 47 2.63 29.58 -0.44
C VAL A 47 3.50 28.62 0.36
N MET A 48 2.97 28.13 1.46
CA MET A 48 3.49 26.94 2.12
C MET A 48 2.77 25.75 1.52
N GLN A 49 3.53 24.86 0.88
CA GLN A 49 3.01 23.70 0.17
C GLN A 49 3.24 22.43 1.01
N ASN A 50 2.16 21.70 1.23
CA ASN A 50 2.23 20.34 1.77
C ASN A 50 2.52 19.33 0.64
N ASN A 51 3.59 18.55 0.79
CA ASN A 51 4.01 17.59 -0.21
C ASN A 51 3.75 16.16 0.29
N ALA A 52 2.47 15.79 0.33
CA ALA A 52 1.99 14.47 0.75
C ALA A 52 2.54 14.01 2.12
N SER A 53 2.51 14.92 3.10
CA SER A 53 2.84 14.57 4.49
C SER A 53 1.89 13.49 5.00
N ARG A 54 2.45 12.51 5.73
CA ARG A 54 1.72 11.34 6.17
C ARG A 54 2.35 10.68 7.38
N PHE A 55 1.55 9.95 8.13
CA PHE A 55 2.04 9.03 9.16
C PHE A 55 1.21 7.76 9.14
N GLY A 56 1.76 6.69 9.69
CA GLY A 56 1.08 5.41 9.71
C GLY A 56 1.64 4.45 10.73
N PHE A 57 0.92 3.37 10.87
CA PHE A 57 1.29 2.21 11.68
C PHE A 57 1.34 0.99 10.79
N LYS A 58 2.35 0.17 10.94
CA LYS A 58 2.42 -1.16 10.33
C LYS A 58 2.90 -2.18 11.33
N GLY A 59 2.39 -3.37 11.24
CA GLY A 59 2.75 -4.45 12.12
C GLY A 59 2.81 -5.78 11.40
N VAL A 60 3.61 -6.68 11.94
CA VAL A 60 3.73 -8.06 11.48
C VAL A 60 3.75 -8.97 12.70
N GLU A 61 3.01 -10.07 12.61
CA GLU A 61 2.99 -11.17 13.57
C GLU A 61 3.43 -12.45 12.87
N ASP A 62 4.37 -13.16 13.45
CA ASP A 62 4.80 -14.49 12.99
C ASP A 62 3.83 -15.54 13.56
N LEU A 63 3.11 -16.22 12.67
CA LEU A 63 2.14 -17.26 13.03
C LEU A 63 2.77 -18.66 13.11
N GLY A 64 4.09 -18.76 12.87
CA GLY A 64 4.80 -20.02 12.81
C GLY A 64 4.74 -20.67 11.43
N GLY A 65 5.61 -21.66 11.19
CA GLY A 65 5.65 -22.38 9.91
C GLY A 65 5.98 -21.53 8.67
N GLY A 66 6.53 -20.30 8.87
CA GLY A 66 6.80 -19.36 7.79
C GLY A 66 5.58 -18.50 7.39
N LEU A 67 4.46 -18.65 8.11
CA LEU A 67 3.24 -17.85 7.90
C LEU A 67 3.28 -16.58 8.74
N LYS A 68 2.90 -15.45 8.16
CA LYS A 68 2.87 -14.14 8.83
C LYS A 68 1.57 -13.42 8.53
N ALA A 69 0.98 -12.81 9.56
CA ALA A 69 -0.09 -11.83 9.41
C ALA A 69 0.48 -10.42 9.51
N GLY A 70 -0.03 -9.48 8.72
CA GLY A 70 0.40 -8.10 8.76
C GLY A 70 -0.76 -7.13 8.59
N PHE A 71 -0.51 -5.87 8.97
CA PHE A 71 -1.41 -4.76 8.71
C PHE A 71 -0.63 -3.49 8.40
N GLN A 72 -1.28 -2.57 7.69
CA GLN A 72 -0.77 -1.21 7.49
C GLN A 72 -1.94 -0.22 7.47
N LEU A 73 -1.77 0.86 8.24
CA LEU A 73 -2.70 1.98 8.33
C LEU A 73 -1.92 3.26 8.04
N GLU A 74 -2.36 4.09 7.08
CA GLU A 74 -1.69 5.35 6.75
C GLU A 74 -2.69 6.49 6.58
N SER A 75 -2.43 7.60 7.28
CA SER A 75 -3.19 8.84 7.24
C SER A 75 -2.35 9.95 6.63
N GLY A 76 -2.90 10.67 5.67
CA GLY A 76 -2.34 11.94 5.21
C GLY A 76 -2.73 13.09 6.13
N PHE A 77 -1.91 14.12 6.15
CA PHE A 77 -2.23 15.38 6.81
C PHE A 77 -1.61 16.56 6.05
N ASP A 78 -2.22 17.72 6.22
CA ASP A 78 -1.67 18.97 5.72
C ASP A 78 -0.67 19.52 6.74
N SER A 79 0.60 19.58 6.37
CA SER A 79 1.66 20.06 7.26
C SER A 79 1.61 21.57 7.53
N SER A 80 0.85 22.34 6.75
CA SER A 80 0.69 23.78 6.95
C SER A 80 -0.43 24.13 7.93
N THR A 81 -1.46 23.28 8.01
CA THR A 81 -2.66 23.53 8.82
C THR A 81 -2.88 22.51 9.92
N GLY A 82 -2.26 21.33 9.82
CA GLY A 82 -2.51 20.18 10.70
C GLY A 82 -3.80 19.42 10.37
N ALA A 83 -4.57 19.85 9.37
CA ALA A 83 -5.79 19.17 8.97
C ALA A 83 -5.51 17.80 8.34
N GLY A 84 -6.48 16.87 8.43
CA GLY A 84 -6.42 15.61 7.70
C GLY A 84 -6.41 15.87 6.20
N SER A 85 -5.61 15.13 5.48
CA SER A 85 -5.51 15.17 4.02
C SER A 85 -5.65 13.76 3.47
N ALA A 86 -6.57 13.57 2.56
CA ALA A 86 -6.69 12.31 1.82
C ALA A 86 -6.31 12.56 0.37
N TRP A 87 -5.42 11.76 -0.14
CA TRP A 87 -4.98 11.84 -1.52
C TRP A 87 -6.12 11.55 -2.51
N THR A 88 -7.00 10.63 -2.17
CA THR A 88 -8.08 10.18 -3.04
C THR A 88 -9.49 10.62 -2.63
N HIS A 89 -9.64 11.16 -1.43
CA HIS A 89 -10.94 11.59 -0.91
C HIS A 89 -10.77 12.77 0.02
N PRO A 90 -11.47 13.88 -0.23
CA PRO A 90 -11.52 14.98 0.72
C PRO A 90 -12.19 14.47 2.01
N THR A 91 -11.42 14.40 3.08
CA THR A 91 -11.92 14.09 4.41
C THR A 91 -11.71 15.30 5.29
N THR A 92 -12.69 15.63 6.09
CA THR A 92 -12.63 16.75 7.04
C THR A 92 -11.92 16.39 8.35
N GLY A 93 -11.36 15.20 8.44
CA GLY A 93 -10.71 14.72 9.65
C GLY A 93 -9.58 13.73 9.35
N MET A 94 -8.89 13.32 10.39
CA MET A 94 -7.88 12.27 10.33
C MET A 94 -8.54 10.94 9.97
N SER A 95 -8.04 10.28 8.94
CA SER A 95 -8.53 8.97 8.49
C SER A 95 -7.41 8.18 7.84
N PHE A 96 -7.46 6.87 7.91
CA PHE A 96 -6.52 5.99 7.22
C PHE A 96 -6.90 5.77 5.75
N ALA A 97 -7.26 6.86 5.06
CA ALA A 97 -7.73 6.82 3.68
C ALA A 97 -6.60 6.60 2.66
N ARG A 98 -5.33 6.81 3.05
CA ARG A 98 -4.20 6.52 2.17
C ARG A 98 -3.94 5.03 2.08
N GLN A 99 -3.96 4.33 3.22
CA GLN A 99 -3.83 2.89 3.29
C GLN A 99 -4.53 2.34 4.54
N SER A 100 -5.24 1.23 4.36
CA SER A 100 -5.92 0.51 5.42
C SER A 100 -6.04 -0.94 4.97
N GLU A 101 -5.04 -1.76 5.29
CA GLU A 101 -4.97 -3.14 4.81
C GLU A 101 -4.58 -4.13 5.91
N VAL A 102 -5.00 -5.36 5.68
CA VAL A 102 -4.48 -6.55 6.35
C VAL A 102 -3.92 -7.51 5.30
N ASN A 103 -2.91 -8.29 5.68
CA ASN A 103 -2.32 -9.27 4.78
C ASN A 103 -1.93 -10.57 5.49
N LEU A 104 -1.83 -11.62 4.68
CA LEU A 104 -1.32 -12.93 5.09
C LEU A 104 -0.24 -13.33 4.09
N SER A 105 0.96 -13.64 4.56
CA SER A 105 2.11 -13.95 3.73
C SER A 105 2.81 -15.23 4.17
N GLY A 106 3.49 -15.88 3.22
CA GLY A 106 4.24 -17.11 3.45
C GLY A 106 4.98 -17.55 2.20
N GLY A 107 5.37 -18.82 2.12
CA GLY A 107 6.03 -19.38 0.94
C GLY A 107 5.19 -19.32 -0.35
N PHE A 108 3.87 -19.14 -0.22
CA PHE A 108 2.93 -18.96 -1.34
C PHE A 108 2.89 -17.52 -1.89
N GLY A 109 3.58 -16.56 -1.25
CA GLY A 109 3.45 -15.14 -1.55
C GLY A 109 2.64 -14.40 -0.50
N MET A 110 1.80 -13.44 -0.91
CA MET A 110 1.01 -12.61 -0.01
C MET A 110 -0.39 -12.34 -0.55
N ILE A 111 -1.39 -12.51 0.29
CA ILE A 111 -2.77 -12.06 0.07
C ILE A 111 -2.99 -10.79 0.86
N ARG A 112 -3.63 -9.78 0.23
CA ARG A 112 -3.92 -8.47 0.83
C ARG A 112 -5.40 -8.14 0.70
N LEU A 113 -5.96 -7.53 1.73
CA LEU A 113 -7.37 -7.09 1.76
C LEU A 113 -7.45 -5.67 2.31
N GLY A 114 -8.23 -4.82 1.67
CA GLY A 114 -8.52 -3.48 2.19
C GLY A 114 -8.38 -2.36 1.17
N ASN A 115 -7.89 -1.22 1.65
CA ASN A 115 -7.60 -0.04 0.86
C ASN A 115 -6.09 0.11 0.70
N PHE A 116 -5.58 0.00 -0.51
CA PHE A 116 -4.15 0.17 -0.81
C PHE A 116 -3.94 0.65 -2.24
N ILE A 117 -2.86 1.40 -2.45
CA ILE A 117 -2.48 1.97 -3.74
C ILE A 117 -2.21 0.83 -4.73
N PRO A 118 -2.62 0.97 -6.01
CA PRO A 118 -2.32 -0.01 -7.06
C PRO A 118 -0.83 -0.23 -7.22
N GLU A 119 -0.43 -1.47 -7.35
CA GLU A 119 0.98 -1.81 -7.59
C GLU A 119 1.43 -1.42 -9.01
N SER A 120 0.50 -1.33 -9.96
CA SER A 120 0.76 -0.78 -11.29
C SER A 120 1.28 0.65 -11.24
N TYR A 121 0.78 1.48 -10.32
CA TYR A 121 1.30 2.82 -10.07
C TYR A 121 2.76 2.78 -9.59
N TYR A 122 3.04 1.97 -8.60
CA TYR A 122 4.41 1.86 -8.07
C TYR A 122 5.39 1.29 -9.09
N ALA A 123 4.95 0.39 -9.95
CA ALA A 123 5.78 -0.19 -10.99
C ALA A 123 6.11 0.77 -12.14
N THR A 124 5.31 1.82 -12.34
CA THR A 124 5.40 2.71 -13.51
C THR A 124 5.54 4.18 -13.12
N ALA A 125 4.45 4.84 -12.74
CA ALA A 125 4.41 6.28 -12.51
C ALA A 125 5.29 6.75 -11.36
N ASP A 126 5.26 6.06 -10.24
CA ASP A 126 6.06 6.39 -9.05
C ASP A 126 7.57 6.20 -9.32
N TYR A 127 7.93 5.35 -10.27
CA TYR A 127 9.32 5.11 -10.66
C TYR A 127 9.98 6.32 -11.31
N VAL A 128 9.21 7.13 -12.05
CA VAL A 128 9.68 8.33 -12.75
C VAL A 128 9.39 9.62 -11.98
N SER A 129 8.69 9.53 -10.86
CA SER A 129 8.25 10.64 -10.04
C SER A 129 9.34 11.10 -9.08
N MET A 130 10.31 11.88 -9.57
CA MET A 130 11.32 12.61 -8.75
C MET A 130 11.79 11.83 -7.51
N HIS A 131 11.95 10.51 -7.60
CA HIS A 131 12.28 9.62 -6.49
C HIS A 131 11.32 9.69 -5.30
N ASN A 132 10.02 9.90 -5.56
CA ASN A 132 8.99 10.01 -4.52
C ASN A 132 9.20 11.19 -3.56
N HIS A 133 9.72 12.30 -4.07
CA HIS A 133 9.89 13.51 -3.27
C HIS A 133 8.58 14.28 -3.07
N ASP A 134 7.61 14.11 -3.96
CA ASP A 134 6.32 14.81 -3.98
C ASP A 134 6.44 16.35 -3.95
N THR A 135 7.53 16.90 -4.49
CA THR A 135 7.79 18.33 -4.55
C THR A 135 7.95 18.79 -6.00
N GLY A 136 7.48 20.01 -6.28
CA GLY A 136 7.56 20.60 -7.61
C GLY A 136 6.65 19.89 -8.62
N THR A 137 7.01 19.98 -9.90
CA THR A 137 6.29 19.28 -10.98
C THR A 137 6.75 17.85 -11.04
N SER A 138 5.84 16.92 -10.76
CA SER A 138 6.10 15.50 -10.81
C SER A 138 5.70 14.90 -12.16
N ALA A 139 6.49 13.98 -12.68
CA ALA A 139 6.19 13.27 -13.93
C ALA A 139 4.97 12.35 -13.81
N ASP A 140 4.59 11.93 -12.60
CA ASP A 140 3.38 11.17 -12.34
C ASP A 140 2.09 11.95 -12.66
N ALA A 141 2.16 13.30 -12.75
CA ALA A 141 1.07 14.10 -13.28
C ALA A 141 0.65 13.70 -14.70
N PHE A 142 1.54 13.13 -15.49
CA PHE A 142 1.22 12.60 -16.83
C PHE A 142 0.54 11.24 -16.80
N TYR A 143 0.64 10.55 -15.67
CA TYR A 143 0.05 9.22 -15.45
C TYR A 143 -1.19 9.28 -14.53
N GLN A 144 -1.52 10.47 -14.03
CA GLN A 144 -2.72 10.65 -13.23
C GLN A 144 -3.95 10.55 -14.13
N ASP A 145 -4.45 9.35 -14.26
CA ASP A 145 -5.76 9.13 -14.84
C ASP A 145 -6.82 9.78 -13.93
N PRO A 146 -7.75 10.57 -14.50
CA PRO A 146 -8.90 11.10 -13.77
C PRO A 146 -9.69 10.02 -13.01
N VAL A 147 -9.70 8.80 -13.51
CA VAL A 147 -10.33 7.64 -12.88
C VAL A 147 -9.71 7.31 -11.52
N TRP A 148 -8.42 7.43 -11.41
CA TRP A 148 -7.66 7.26 -10.19
C TRP A 148 -8.12 8.20 -9.07
N LEU A 149 -8.33 9.46 -9.44
CA LEU A 149 -8.71 10.52 -8.52
C LEU A 149 -10.22 10.59 -8.27
N THR A 150 -11.04 10.19 -9.24
CA THR A 150 -12.49 10.43 -9.19
C THR A 150 -13.31 9.20 -8.84
N SER A 151 -12.96 8.01 -9.29
CA SER A 151 -13.74 6.80 -9.01
C SER A 151 -13.46 6.19 -7.63
N GLY A 152 -12.24 6.33 -7.13
CA GLY A 152 -11.78 5.75 -5.87
C GLY A 152 -11.81 4.22 -5.83
N LEU A 153 -12.20 3.56 -6.93
CA LEU A 153 -12.29 2.10 -7.01
C LEU A 153 -10.93 1.45 -7.07
N SER A 154 -9.94 2.13 -7.61
CA SER A 154 -8.58 1.60 -7.76
C SER A 154 -7.84 1.39 -6.43
N THR A 155 -8.28 2.02 -5.34
CA THR A 155 -7.64 1.89 -4.03
C THR A 155 -8.47 1.12 -3.01
N LYS A 156 -9.81 1.18 -3.08
CA LYS A 156 -10.73 0.67 -2.06
C LYS A 156 -11.21 -0.75 -2.36
N ASN A 157 -11.67 -1.42 -1.30
CA ASN A 157 -12.37 -2.70 -1.37
C ASN A 157 -11.58 -3.74 -2.17
N LYS A 158 -10.25 -3.73 -2.00
CA LYS A 158 -9.34 -4.55 -2.82
C LYS A 158 -9.08 -5.91 -2.19
N VAL A 159 -9.02 -6.88 -3.07
CA VAL A 159 -8.41 -8.18 -2.84
C VAL A 159 -7.19 -8.26 -3.76
N GLY A 160 -6.01 -8.44 -3.19
CA GLY A 160 -4.76 -8.50 -3.94
C GLY A 160 -3.97 -9.77 -3.62
N TYR A 161 -3.17 -10.18 -4.59
CA TYR A 161 -2.20 -11.25 -4.44
C TYR A 161 -0.86 -10.81 -5.03
N ARG A 162 0.22 -11.07 -4.28
CA ARG A 162 1.61 -10.90 -4.70
C ARG A 162 2.31 -12.24 -4.72
N THR A 163 2.99 -12.57 -5.81
CA THR A 163 3.79 -13.79 -5.90
C THR A 163 4.99 -13.74 -4.95
N PRO A 164 5.56 -14.90 -4.60
CA PRO A 164 6.93 -14.94 -4.12
C PRO A 164 7.90 -14.32 -5.13
N ASN A 165 9.10 -13.96 -4.67
CA ASN A 165 10.16 -13.55 -5.59
C ASN A 165 10.64 -14.79 -6.40
N MET A 166 10.49 -14.71 -7.72
CA MET A 166 10.83 -15.76 -8.66
C MET A 166 12.10 -15.37 -9.44
N GLY A 167 13.25 -15.40 -8.78
CA GLY A 167 14.53 -15.03 -9.42
C GLY A 167 14.60 -13.54 -9.82
N GLY A 168 14.02 -12.65 -9.02
CA GLY A 168 13.96 -11.23 -9.27
C GLY A 168 12.61 -10.75 -9.80
N LEU A 169 11.75 -11.65 -10.31
CA LEU A 169 10.40 -11.32 -10.77
C LEU A 169 9.40 -11.42 -9.63
N VAL A 170 8.61 -10.36 -9.46
CA VAL A 170 7.43 -10.30 -8.59
C VAL A 170 6.25 -9.81 -9.41
N ILE A 171 5.12 -10.50 -9.31
CA ILE A 171 3.87 -10.13 -9.97
C ILE A 171 2.83 -9.82 -8.88
N ASP A 172 2.14 -8.71 -9.05
CA ASP A 172 1.01 -8.29 -8.22
C ASP A 172 -0.26 -8.27 -9.07
N ALA A 173 -1.33 -8.81 -8.55
CA ALA A 173 -2.66 -8.73 -9.16
C ALA A 173 -3.70 -8.36 -8.11
N ALA A 174 -4.62 -7.46 -8.44
CA ALA A 174 -5.69 -7.08 -7.53
C ALA A 174 -7.00 -6.81 -8.25
N VAL A 175 -8.10 -7.01 -7.53
CA VAL A 175 -9.44 -6.60 -7.93
C VAL A 175 -10.01 -5.66 -6.87
N SER A 176 -10.58 -4.55 -7.30
CA SER A 176 -11.36 -3.62 -6.48
C SER A 176 -12.83 -3.92 -6.69
N LEU A 177 -13.52 -4.30 -5.62
CA LEU A 177 -14.93 -4.67 -5.67
C LEU A 177 -15.80 -3.41 -5.68
N HIS A 178 -16.76 -3.33 -6.58
CA HIS A 178 -17.63 -2.16 -6.71
C HIS A 178 -18.67 -2.04 -5.56
N GLU A 179 -19.04 -3.14 -4.91
CA GLU A 179 -19.97 -3.21 -3.75
C GLU A 179 -21.33 -2.52 -3.94
N LYS A 180 -21.74 -2.29 -5.19
CA LYS A 180 -22.99 -1.59 -5.52
C LYS A 180 -24.00 -2.57 -6.12
N ALA A 181 -25.24 -2.52 -5.62
CA ALA A 181 -26.35 -3.26 -6.19
C ALA A 181 -26.93 -2.57 -7.43
N THR A 182 -26.76 -1.24 -7.56
CA THR A 182 -27.29 -0.43 -8.67
C THR A 182 -26.26 0.62 -9.11
N GLY A 183 -26.36 1.10 -10.33
CA GLY A 183 -25.43 2.07 -10.92
C GLY A 183 -24.25 1.38 -11.62
N VAL A 184 -23.11 2.05 -11.66
CA VAL A 184 -21.88 1.45 -12.21
C VAL A 184 -21.48 0.30 -11.29
N ASN A 185 -21.58 -0.92 -11.80
CA ASN A 185 -21.36 -2.18 -11.08
C ASN A 185 -20.18 -2.97 -11.70
N LYS A 186 -19.14 -2.26 -12.10
CA LYS A 186 -17.93 -2.86 -12.66
C LYS A 186 -16.81 -2.81 -11.64
N ASN A 187 -16.09 -3.93 -11.51
CA ASN A 187 -14.90 -4.02 -10.67
C ASN A 187 -13.71 -3.30 -11.33
N GLY A 188 -12.79 -2.81 -10.50
CA GLY A 188 -11.48 -2.39 -10.96
C GLY A 188 -10.50 -3.56 -10.97
N TYR A 189 -9.50 -3.51 -11.86
CA TYR A 189 -8.44 -4.51 -11.96
C TYR A 189 -7.09 -3.81 -11.98
N ASP A 190 -6.10 -4.43 -11.34
CA ASP A 190 -4.73 -3.95 -11.29
C ASP A 190 -3.78 -5.13 -11.46
N LEU A 191 -2.78 -4.94 -12.31
CA LEU A 191 -1.72 -5.92 -12.56
C LEU A 191 -0.39 -5.18 -12.65
N ALA A 192 0.61 -5.65 -11.92
CA ALA A 192 1.98 -5.15 -11.99
C ALA A 192 2.98 -6.28 -12.09
N ALA A 193 4.08 -6.03 -12.77
CA ALA A 193 5.24 -6.90 -12.82
C ALA A 193 6.50 -6.07 -12.56
N ASN A 194 7.30 -6.48 -11.59
CA ASN A 194 8.58 -5.89 -11.27
C ASN A 194 9.68 -6.95 -11.42
N TYR A 195 10.72 -6.63 -12.16
CA TYR A 195 11.87 -7.50 -12.35
C TYR A 195 13.16 -6.79 -11.95
N ASN A 196 13.88 -7.35 -11.00
CA ASN A 196 15.13 -6.80 -10.50
C ASN A 196 16.25 -7.85 -10.64
N LEU A 197 17.29 -7.52 -11.41
CA LEU A 197 18.46 -8.37 -11.61
C LEU A 197 19.74 -7.51 -11.58
N GLY A 198 20.43 -7.53 -10.45
CA GLY A 198 21.61 -6.69 -10.25
C GLY A 198 21.29 -5.22 -10.37
N ALA A 199 21.89 -4.55 -11.36
CA ALA A 199 21.64 -3.12 -11.63
C ALA A 199 20.44 -2.87 -12.57
N LEU A 200 19.83 -3.92 -13.12
CA LEU A 200 18.66 -3.80 -13.99
C LEU A 200 17.39 -3.86 -13.15
N ALA A 201 16.54 -2.85 -13.30
CA ALA A 201 15.19 -2.81 -12.76
C ALA A 201 14.20 -2.49 -13.87
N LEU A 202 13.19 -3.33 -14.04
CA LEU A 202 12.11 -3.17 -15.01
C LEU A 202 10.77 -3.22 -14.28
N GLY A 203 9.85 -2.37 -14.70
CA GLY A 203 8.49 -2.35 -14.19
C GLY A 203 7.50 -2.29 -15.35
N ALA A 204 6.37 -2.95 -15.20
CA ALA A 204 5.21 -2.83 -16.08
C ALA A 204 3.94 -2.86 -15.25
N GLY A 205 2.93 -2.08 -15.65
CA GLY A 205 1.68 -1.96 -14.92
C GLY A 205 0.50 -1.84 -15.86
N TYR A 206 -0.61 -2.45 -15.47
CA TYR A 206 -1.90 -2.31 -16.11
C TYR A 206 -2.97 -2.09 -15.05
N SER A 207 -3.80 -1.07 -15.23
CA SER A 207 -4.99 -0.87 -14.42
C SER A 207 -6.20 -0.58 -15.29
N GLN A 208 -7.36 -1.00 -14.83
CA GLN A 208 -8.64 -0.76 -15.48
C GLN A 208 -9.71 -0.51 -14.46
N VAL A 209 -10.48 0.55 -14.65
CA VAL A 209 -11.72 0.83 -13.92
C VAL A 209 -12.77 1.21 -14.93
N ASP A 210 -13.85 0.41 -15.04
CA ASP A 210 -14.87 0.52 -16.06
C ASP A 210 -14.28 0.43 -17.49
N ASP A 211 -14.45 1.43 -18.32
CA ASP A 211 -13.92 1.51 -19.68
C ASP A 211 -12.55 2.22 -19.72
N ASP A 212 -12.13 2.84 -18.63
CA ASP A 212 -10.84 3.52 -18.50
C ASP A 212 -9.73 2.52 -18.22
N LYS A 213 -8.67 2.60 -19.03
CA LYS A 213 -7.53 1.71 -18.99
C LYS A 213 -6.24 2.50 -19.00
N GLN A 214 -5.28 2.05 -18.21
CA GLN A 214 -3.92 2.58 -18.19
C GLN A 214 -2.93 1.44 -18.35
N LEU A 215 -1.93 1.65 -19.19
CA LEU A 215 -0.79 0.77 -19.41
C LEU A 215 0.49 1.60 -19.25
N GLY A 216 1.42 1.14 -18.46
CA GLY A 216 2.73 1.75 -18.23
C GLY A 216 3.87 0.74 -18.22
#